data_52cb87a2633b1d4b70ae826465c2d006
#
_entry.id   52cb87a2633b1d4b70ae826465c2d006
#
_cell.length_a   1.000
_cell.length_b   1.000
_cell.length_c   1.000
_cell.angle_alpha   90.00
_cell.angle_beta   90.00
_cell.angle_gamma   90.00
#
_symmetry.space_group_name_H-M   'P 1'
#
loop_
_entity.id
_entity.type
_entity.pdbx_description
1 polymer ?
#
loop_
_entity_poly.entity_id
_entity_poly.type
_entity_poly.pdbx_seq_one_letter_code
_entity_poly.pdbx_strand_id
1 'polypeptide(L)'
;PYFEPFAMIRKEDQKVSFEAQNVNWVLGDVSEDIKHTCKGMDKVIFAAGSGGKNVVEIDQEGAKKLIDASQFNKVKKFIMLSSMGTDQPKQSDDLQEYLEAKQNADRHLKNSDLNYVIVRPGALTNENPTNHIKLAHKLNSQGSISRADVAQTLVRVLKDGIADKETFEILKGGILISKAIDNNSVG
;
A
#
# COMPACT_ATOMS: atom_id res chain seq x y z
N PRO A 1 14.60 9.58 -12.94
CA PRO A 1 13.62 9.16 -11.96
C PRO A 1 12.50 10.19 -11.92
N TYR A 2 11.28 9.70 -11.71
CA TYR A 2 10.10 10.58 -11.73
C TYR A 2 9.67 10.97 -10.31
N PHE A 3 10.25 10.35 -9.27
CA PHE A 3 9.91 10.57 -7.87
C PHE A 3 11.18 10.70 -7.04
N GLU A 4 11.13 11.56 -6.03
CA GLU A 4 12.13 11.65 -4.98
C GLU A 4 11.58 10.91 -3.75
N PRO A 5 12.12 9.72 -3.42
CA PRO A 5 11.57 8.91 -2.32
C PRO A 5 12.03 9.42 -0.96
N PHE A 6 11.10 9.39 0.00
CA PHE A 6 11.36 9.55 1.43
C PHE A 6 10.90 8.30 2.17
N ALA A 7 11.78 7.65 2.90
CA ALA A 7 11.43 6.54 3.75
C ALA A 7 11.03 7.03 5.14
N MET A 8 9.82 6.70 5.61
CA MET A 8 9.50 6.85 7.02
C MET A 8 10.15 5.70 7.79
N ILE A 9 11.05 6.05 8.71
CA ILE A 9 11.78 5.10 9.55
C ILE A 9 11.35 5.27 11.01
N ARG A 10 11.26 4.15 11.73
CA ARG A 10 10.85 4.14 13.14
C ARG A 10 12.03 4.32 14.09
N LYS A 11 13.23 3.92 13.69
CA LYS A 11 14.44 3.98 14.49
C LYS A 11 15.60 4.58 13.70
N GLU A 12 16.43 5.34 14.35
CA GLU A 12 17.57 5.99 13.69
C GLU A 12 18.58 5.03 13.07
N ASP A 13 18.72 3.81 13.62
CA ASP A 13 19.63 2.80 13.07
C ASP A 13 19.22 2.36 11.65
N GLN A 14 17.96 2.51 11.29
CA GLN A 14 17.45 2.19 9.96
C GLN A 14 17.96 3.18 8.88
N LYS A 15 18.34 4.41 9.26
CA LYS A 15 18.78 5.45 8.32
C LYS A 15 19.95 5.02 7.45
N VAL A 16 20.90 4.28 8.01
CA VAL A 16 22.14 3.87 7.33
C VAL A 16 21.84 3.13 6.02
N SER A 17 20.83 2.26 6.01
CA SER A 17 20.49 1.50 4.81
C SER A 17 19.82 2.35 3.73
N PHE A 18 19.10 3.41 4.10
CA PHE A 18 18.46 4.33 3.15
C PHE A 18 19.46 5.36 2.61
N GLU A 19 20.31 5.91 3.46
CA GLU A 19 21.39 6.82 3.06
C GLU A 19 22.36 6.17 2.07
N ALA A 20 22.72 4.89 2.29
CA ALA A 20 23.54 4.12 1.36
C ALA A 20 22.91 3.94 -0.03
N GLN A 21 21.60 4.08 -0.15
CA GLN A 21 20.84 4.04 -1.39
C GLN A 21 20.46 5.42 -1.95
N ASN A 22 20.97 6.50 -1.33
CA ASN A 22 20.59 7.88 -1.63
C ASN A 22 19.07 8.13 -1.52
N VAL A 23 18.42 7.50 -0.54
CA VAL A 23 17.00 7.69 -0.22
C VAL A 23 16.90 8.59 1.01
N ASN A 24 16.17 9.69 0.89
CA ASN A 24 15.85 10.56 2.01
C ASN A 24 14.98 9.81 3.04
N TRP A 25 15.03 10.25 4.30
CA TRP A 25 14.23 9.63 5.35
C TRP A 25 13.62 10.66 6.30
N VAL A 26 12.57 10.25 6.97
CA VAL A 26 11.93 10.99 8.05
C VAL A 26 11.64 10.04 9.21
N LEU A 27 11.92 10.48 10.43
CA LEU A 27 11.63 9.68 11.63
C LEU A 27 10.14 9.78 11.96
N GLY A 28 9.50 8.63 12.21
CA GLY A 28 8.10 8.56 12.61
C GLY A 28 7.67 7.15 12.97
N ASP A 29 6.92 7.02 14.05
CA ASP A 29 6.29 5.76 14.47
C ASP A 29 4.77 5.89 14.33
N VAL A 30 4.15 4.97 13.61
CA VAL A 30 2.68 4.97 13.40
C VAL A 30 1.87 4.80 14.69
N SER A 31 2.52 4.37 15.79
CA SER A 31 1.89 4.38 17.13
C SER A 31 1.77 5.79 17.72
N GLU A 32 2.55 6.75 17.23
CA GLU A 32 2.63 8.13 17.73
C GLU A 32 1.94 9.16 16.80
N ASP A 33 2.15 10.47 17.05
CA ASP A 33 1.74 11.53 16.11
C ASP A 33 2.75 11.65 14.97
N ILE A 34 2.29 11.36 13.77
CA ILE A 34 3.09 11.31 12.54
C ILE A 34 2.71 12.40 11.53
N LYS A 35 2.00 13.44 11.93
CA LYS A 35 1.57 14.52 11.01
C LYS A 35 2.73 15.17 10.28
N HIS A 36 3.88 15.29 10.94
CA HIS A 36 5.09 15.89 10.37
C HIS A 36 5.68 15.07 9.22
N THR A 37 5.47 13.73 9.18
CA THR A 37 6.05 12.85 8.17
C THR A 37 5.51 13.08 6.76
N CYS A 38 4.30 13.62 6.65
CA CYS A 38 3.66 13.95 5.37
C CYS A 38 3.90 15.39 4.91
N LYS A 39 4.62 16.21 5.68
CA LYS A 39 4.86 17.61 5.35
C LYS A 39 5.68 17.74 4.06
N GLY A 40 5.12 18.41 3.05
CA GLY A 40 5.76 18.60 1.75
C GLY A 40 5.75 17.38 0.84
N MET A 41 5.10 16.30 1.24
CA MET A 41 4.96 15.11 0.41
C MET A 41 3.81 15.27 -0.58
N ASP A 42 4.07 15.03 -1.86
CA ASP A 42 3.02 15.01 -2.89
C ASP A 42 2.22 13.71 -2.85
N LYS A 43 2.86 12.59 -2.55
CA LYS A 43 2.28 11.25 -2.63
C LYS A 43 2.78 10.38 -1.48
N VAL A 44 1.92 9.48 -1.02
CA VAL A 44 2.23 8.57 0.10
C VAL A 44 1.91 7.13 -0.30
N ILE A 45 2.80 6.20 0.04
CA ILE A 45 2.55 4.76 -0.01
C ILE A 45 2.56 4.23 1.43
N PHE A 46 1.46 3.64 1.87
CA PHE A 46 1.41 2.85 3.09
C PHE A 46 1.59 1.37 2.77
N ALA A 47 2.79 0.86 3.03
CA ALA A 47 3.15 -0.54 2.85
C ALA A 47 3.68 -1.17 4.15
N ALA A 48 3.51 -0.49 5.28
CA ALA A 48 3.87 -1.03 6.58
C ALA A 48 2.87 -2.12 7.02
N GLY A 49 3.37 -3.05 7.81
CA GLY A 49 2.56 -4.11 8.42
C GLY A 49 3.26 -4.68 9.64
N SER A 50 2.47 -5.17 10.59
CA SER A 50 2.94 -5.71 11.86
C SER A 50 3.56 -7.11 11.76
N GLY A 51 3.41 -7.78 10.60
CA GLY A 51 3.77 -9.19 10.45
C GLY A 51 2.90 -10.13 11.31
N GLY A 52 1.64 -9.75 11.56
CA GLY A 52 0.69 -10.51 12.38
C GLY A 52 0.78 -10.23 13.88
N LYS A 53 1.63 -9.25 14.28
CA LYS A 53 1.74 -8.78 15.67
C LYS A 53 1.16 -7.36 15.75
N ASN A 54 0.34 -7.06 16.76
CA ASN A 54 -0.23 -5.71 16.92
C ASN A 54 -0.97 -5.20 15.67
N VAL A 55 -1.74 -6.07 15.01
CA VAL A 55 -2.42 -5.74 13.74
C VAL A 55 -3.38 -4.56 13.87
N VAL A 56 -4.10 -4.46 14.99
CA VAL A 56 -5.01 -3.33 15.23
C VAL A 56 -4.22 -2.02 15.36
N GLU A 57 -3.14 -2.01 16.13
CA GLU A 57 -2.35 -0.81 16.37
C GLU A 57 -1.62 -0.32 15.12
N ILE A 58 -1.00 -1.25 14.37
CA ILE A 58 -0.13 -0.89 13.23
C ILE A 58 -0.90 -0.92 11.91
N ASP A 59 -1.56 -2.05 11.60
CA ASP A 59 -2.20 -2.23 10.29
C ASP A 59 -3.51 -1.44 10.17
N GLN A 60 -4.22 -1.20 11.28
CA GLN A 60 -5.44 -0.41 11.30
C GLN A 60 -5.18 1.04 11.73
N GLU A 61 -4.84 1.26 13.01
CA GLU A 61 -4.76 2.62 13.55
C GLU A 61 -3.56 3.40 12.99
N GLY A 62 -2.43 2.73 12.76
CA GLY A 62 -1.28 3.34 12.08
C GLY A 62 -1.62 3.79 10.65
N ALA A 63 -2.36 2.97 9.90
CA ALA A 63 -2.84 3.33 8.58
C ALA A 63 -3.79 4.54 8.63
N LYS A 64 -4.77 4.54 9.55
CA LYS A 64 -5.71 5.68 9.71
C LYS A 64 -4.98 6.97 10.05
N LYS A 65 -4.02 6.94 10.99
CA LYS A 65 -3.21 8.11 11.34
C LYS A 65 -2.45 8.66 10.11
N LEU A 66 -1.87 7.78 9.28
CA LEU A 66 -1.15 8.24 8.09
C LEU A 66 -2.10 8.81 7.02
N ILE A 67 -3.31 8.26 6.89
CA ILE A 67 -4.36 8.81 6.03
C ILE A 67 -4.73 10.21 6.51
N ASP A 68 -5.00 10.38 7.80
CA ASP A 68 -5.37 11.68 8.40
C ASP A 68 -4.22 12.71 8.29
N ALA A 69 -2.97 12.27 8.51
CA ALA A 69 -1.78 13.09 8.32
C ALA A 69 -1.61 13.52 6.85
N SER A 70 -1.90 12.62 5.91
CA SER A 70 -1.84 12.88 4.46
C SER A 70 -2.91 13.90 4.06
N GLN A 71 -4.12 13.76 4.59
CA GLN A 71 -5.22 14.69 4.34
C GLN A 71 -4.92 16.09 4.90
N PHE A 72 -4.44 16.16 6.15
CA PHE A 72 -4.01 17.40 6.79
C PHE A 72 -2.93 18.14 5.98
N ASN A 73 -1.95 17.41 5.43
CA ASN A 73 -0.86 17.96 4.63
C ASN A 73 -1.19 18.13 3.13
N LYS A 74 -2.45 17.86 2.72
CA LYS A 74 -2.92 18.00 1.34
C LYS A 74 -2.12 17.14 0.34
N VAL A 75 -1.77 15.93 0.75
CA VAL A 75 -1.17 14.92 -0.13
C VAL A 75 -2.09 14.68 -1.33
N LYS A 76 -1.52 14.69 -2.52
CA LYS A 76 -2.28 14.58 -3.79
C LYS A 76 -2.77 13.17 -4.07
N LYS A 77 -2.04 12.14 -3.62
CA LYS A 77 -2.40 10.74 -3.85
C LYS A 77 -1.88 9.82 -2.74
N PHE A 78 -2.74 8.92 -2.28
CA PHE A 78 -2.44 7.93 -1.25
C PHE A 78 -2.57 6.50 -1.80
N ILE A 79 -1.52 5.69 -1.67
CA ILE A 79 -1.53 4.30 -2.09
C ILE A 79 -1.53 3.40 -0.86
N MET A 80 -2.54 2.53 -0.76
CA MET A 80 -2.68 1.57 0.32
C MET A 80 -2.31 0.16 -0.16
N LEU A 81 -1.32 -0.47 0.47
CA LEU A 81 -1.11 -1.90 0.36
C LEU A 81 -2.01 -2.62 1.36
N SER A 82 -3.10 -3.17 0.86
CA SER A 82 -4.08 -3.95 1.61
C SER A 82 -3.85 -5.47 1.40
N SER A 83 -4.90 -6.27 1.38
CA SER A 83 -4.82 -7.73 1.18
C SER A 83 -6.07 -8.27 0.49
N MET A 84 -5.94 -9.29 -0.32
CA MET A 84 -7.08 -10.10 -0.77
C MET A 84 -7.82 -10.68 0.45
N GLY A 85 -9.14 -10.81 0.35
CA GLY A 85 -10.00 -11.28 1.45
C GLY A 85 -10.52 -10.19 2.37
N THR A 86 -10.02 -8.96 2.28
CA THR A 86 -10.43 -7.81 3.12
C THR A 86 -11.92 -7.47 3.01
N ASP A 87 -12.57 -7.82 1.93
CA ASP A 87 -14.01 -7.62 1.72
C ASP A 87 -14.87 -8.64 2.48
N GLN A 88 -14.30 -9.80 2.84
CA GLN A 88 -14.98 -10.89 3.52
C GLN A 88 -14.10 -11.50 4.64
N PRO A 89 -13.70 -10.73 5.68
CA PRO A 89 -12.73 -11.16 6.69
C PRO A 89 -13.14 -12.45 7.41
N LYS A 90 -14.44 -12.63 7.66
CA LYS A 90 -15.00 -13.79 8.37
C LYS A 90 -14.89 -15.13 7.63
N GLN A 91 -14.44 -15.12 6.37
CA GLN A 91 -14.23 -16.37 5.61
C GLN A 91 -12.84 -16.98 5.85
N SER A 92 -12.01 -16.37 6.69
CA SER A 92 -10.67 -16.85 7.02
C SER A 92 -10.49 -16.87 8.53
N ASP A 93 -10.61 -18.03 9.15
CA ASP A 93 -10.49 -18.17 10.61
C ASP A 93 -9.10 -17.70 11.10
N ASP A 94 -8.03 -18.09 10.41
CA ASP A 94 -6.64 -17.77 10.81
C ASP A 94 -6.23 -16.31 10.57
N LEU A 95 -6.89 -15.61 9.66
CA LEU A 95 -6.53 -14.24 9.24
C LEU A 95 -7.63 -13.22 9.56
N GLN A 96 -8.68 -13.61 10.25
CA GLN A 96 -9.86 -12.75 10.44
C GLN A 96 -9.48 -11.41 11.04
N GLU A 97 -8.77 -11.37 12.17
CA GLU A 97 -8.35 -10.12 12.83
C GLU A 97 -7.52 -9.22 11.90
N TYR A 98 -6.57 -9.82 11.19
CA TYR A 98 -5.75 -9.09 10.21
C TYR A 98 -6.57 -8.51 9.07
N LEU A 99 -7.48 -9.29 8.50
CA LEU A 99 -8.34 -8.85 7.40
C LEU A 99 -9.37 -7.79 7.85
N GLU A 100 -9.88 -7.89 9.08
CA GLU A 100 -10.73 -6.87 9.68
C GLU A 100 -9.98 -5.54 9.89
N ALA A 101 -8.74 -5.60 10.39
CA ALA A 101 -7.88 -4.43 10.53
C ALA A 101 -7.63 -3.74 9.18
N LYS A 102 -7.29 -4.52 8.14
CA LYS A 102 -7.12 -4.01 6.77
C LYS A 102 -8.44 -3.45 6.20
N GLN A 103 -9.57 -4.11 6.44
CA GLN A 103 -10.89 -3.62 6.01
C GLN A 103 -11.22 -2.27 6.63
N ASN A 104 -10.95 -2.11 7.93
CA ASN A 104 -11.19 -0.85 8.64
C ASN A 104 -10.32 0.28 8.10
N ALA A 105 -9.05 0.00 7.79
CA ALA A 105 -8.13 0.96 7.15
C ALA A 105 -8.61 1.32 5.73
N ASP A 106 -8.97 0.32 4.89
CA ASP A 106 -9.50 0.53 3.55
C ASP A 106 -10.76 1.41 3.57
N ARG A 107 -11.66 1.15 4.53
CA ARG A 107 -12.89 1.94 4.70
C ARG A 107 -12.60 3.38 5.11
N HIS A 108 -11.66 3.59 6.02
CA HIS A 108 -11.24 4.93 6.45
C HIS A 108 -10.69 5.73 5.26
N LEU A 109 -9.83 5.11 4.44
CA LEU A 109 -9.27 5.73 3.24
C LEU A 109 -10.36 6.07 2.21
N LYS A 110 -11.31 5.16 1.96
CA LYS A 110 -12.43 5.40 1.04
C LYS A 110 -13.34 6.54 1.46
N ASN A 111 -13.46 6.78 2.76
CA ASN A 111 -14.26 7.86 3.33
C ASN A 111 -13.49 9.19 3.43
N SER A 112 -12.21 9.22 3.09
CA SER A 112 -11.39 10.43 3.06
C SER A 112 -11.57 11.20 1.75
N ASP A 113 -11.14 12.48 1.74
CA ASP A 113 -11.12 13.32 0.54
C ASP A 113 -9.90 13.03 -0.37
N LEU A 114 -8.99 12.16 0.04
CA LEU A 114 -7.80 11.83 -0.72
C LEU A 114 -8.13 11.16 -2.05
N ASN A 115 -7.35 11.48 -3.07
CA ASN A 115 -7.23 10.58 -4.22
C ASN A 115 -6.43 9.36 -3.79
N TYR A 116 -6.96 8.15 -3.98
CA TYR A 116 -6.35 6.93 -3.47
C TYR A 116 -6.32 5.80 -4.49
N VAL A 117 -5.42 4.83 -4.23
CA VAL A 117 -5.48 3.49 -4.81
C VAL A 117 -5.30 2.47 -3.70
N ILE A 118 -6.16 1.45 -3.66
CA ILE A 118 -6.04 0.31 -2.75
C ILE A 118 -5.65 -0.92 -3.56
N VAL A 119 -4.44 -1.42 -3.31
CA VAL A 119 -3.90 -2.61 -3.94
C VAL A 119 -4.00 -3.79 -2.98
N ARG A 120 -4.69 -4.85 -3.39
CA ARG A 120 -4.93 -6.06 -2.60
C ARG A 120 -4.19 -7.25 -3.22
N PRO A 121 -2.96 -7.54 -2.82
CA PRO A 121 -2.24 -8.72 -3.29
C PRO A 121 -2.76 -10.00 -2.62
N GLY A 122 -2.50 -11.14 -3.29
CA GLY A 122 -2.54 -12.45 -2.66
C GLY A 122 -1.34 -12.70 -1.75
N ALA A 123 -1.02 -13.97 -1.46
CA ALA A 123 0.10 -14.32 -0.60
C ALA A 123 1.42 -13.77 -1.15
N LEU A 124 2.19 -13.08 -0.29
CA LEU A 124 3.45 -12.46 -0.68
C LEU A 124 4.61 -13.45 -0.62
N THR A 125 5.39 -13.54 -1.70
CA THR A 125 6.61 -14.36 -1.78
C THR A 125 7.86 -13.52 -1.95
N ASN A 126 9.04 -14.14 -1.70
CA ASN A 126 10.35 -13.58 -1.98
C ASN A 126 10.95 -14.10 -3.29
N GLU A 127 10.14 -14.67 -4.17
CA GLU A 127 10.56 -15.09 -5.50
C GLU A 127 11.03 -13.88 -6.33
N ASN A 128 11.81 -14.18 -7.37
CA ASN A 128 12.21 -13.16 -8.33
C ASN A 128 11.00 -12.55 -9.03
N PRO A 129 11.03 -11.24 -9.33
CA PRO A 129 9.94 -10.58 -10.05
C PRO A 129 9.75 -11.15 -11.44
N THR A 130 8.52 -11.23 -11.86
CA THR A 130 8.16 -11.62 -13.24
C THR A 130 7.80 -10.42 -14.10
N ASN A 131 7.56 -9.27 -13.50
CA ASN A 131 7.00 -8.05 -14.10
C ASN A 131 5.60 -8.25 -14.72
N HIS A 132 4.95 -9.38 -14.41
CA HIS A 132 3.64 -9.74 -14.95
C HIS A 132 2.67 -10.05 -13.82
N ILE A 133 1.43 -9.56 -13.97
CA ILE A 133 0.36 -9.77 -13.00
C ILE A 133 -0.94 -10.20 -13.69
N LYS A 134 -1.83 -10.76 -12.90
CA LYS A 134 -3.26 -10.82 -13.13
C LYS A 134 -3.89 -9.76 -12.23
N LEU A 135 -4.74 -8.91 -12.78
CA LEU A 135 -5.39 -7.80 -12.08
C LEU A 135 -6.88 -7.80 -12.39
N ALA A 136 -7.70 -7.61 -11.37
CA ALA A 136 -9.13 -7.35 -11.49
C ALA A 136 -9.64 -6.67 -10.21
N HIS A 137 -10.84 -6.05 -10.26
CA HIS A 137 -11.50 -5.56 -9.05
C HIS A 137 -11.73 -6.69 -8.05
N LYS A 138 -12.06 -7.89 -8.53
CA LYS A 138 -12.16 -9.13 -7.75
C LYS A 138 -11.61 -10.31 -8.55
N LEU A 139 -10.60 -10.97 -7.99
CA LEU A 139 -10.04 -12.20 -8.52
C LEU A 139 -10.64 -13.38 -7.74
N ASN A 140 -11.59 -14.10 -8.32
CA ASN A 140 -12.20 -15.26 -7.69
C ASN A 140 -11.25 -16.48 -7.68
N SER A 141 -10.00 -16.28 -7.28
CA SER A 141 -8.95 -17.30 -7.22
C SER A 141 -7.95 -16.96 -6.14
N GLN A 142 -7.42 -17.95 -5.46
CA GLN A 142 -6.28 -17.81 -4.56
C GLN A 142 -4.97 -17.84 -5.36
N GLY A 143 -3.90 -17.29 -4.78
CA GLY A 143 -2.59 -17.30 -5.40
C GLY A 143 -1.59 -16.43 -4.66
N SER A 144 -0.40 -16.32 -5.24
CA SER A 144 0.69 -15.55 -4.69
C SER A 144 1.25 -14.55 -5.70
N ILE A 145 2.07 -13.64 -5.20
CA ILE A 145 2.78 -12.64 -5.99
C ILE A 145 4.08 -12.26 -5.28
N SER A 146 5.13 -11.97 -6.03
CA SER A 146 6.40 -11.53 -5.43
C SER A 146 6.27 -10.12 -4.83
N ARG A 147 6.97 -9.87 -3.72
CA ARG A 147 7.05 -8.52 -3.13
C ARG A 147 7.60 -7.50 -4.12
N ALA A 148 8.50 -7.92 -5.00
CA ALA A 148 9.07 -7.05 -6.02
C ALA A 148 8.02 -6.64 -7.10
N ASP A 149 7.17 -7.58 -7.55
CA ASP A 149 6.08 -7.25 -8.48
C ASP A 149 5.01 -6.35 -7.82
N VAL A 150 4.73 -6.57 -6.52
CA VAL A 150 3.87 -5.66 -5.74
C VAL A 150 4.49 -4.26 -5.67
N ALA A 151 5.78 -4.14 -5.33
CA ALA A 151 6.45 -2.85 -5.27
C ALA A 151 6.40 -2.10 -6.61
N GLN A 152 6.63 -2.78 -7.72
CA GLN A 152 6.50 -2.20 -9.07
C GLN A 152 5.06 -1.74 -9.35
N THR A 153 4.07 -2.52 -8.91
CA THR A 153 2.66 -2.14 -9.04
C THR A 153 2.36 -0.85 -8.26
N LEU A 154 2.81 -0.77 -7.00
CA LEU A 154 2.63 0.43 -6.16
C LEU A 154 3.28 1.68 -6.79
N VAL A 155 4.49 1.54 -7.34
CA VAL A 155 5.18 2.64 -8.04
C VAL A 155 4.43 3.02 -9.33
N ARG A 156 3.87 2.05 -10.07
CA ARG A 156 3.13 2.36 -11.30
C ARG A 156 1.88 3.19 -11.02
N VAL A 157 1.13 2.85 -9.99
CA VAL A 157 -0.12 3.56 -9.63
C VAL A 157 0.12 4.92 -8.96
N LEU A 158 1.35 5.28 -8.61
CA LEU A 158 1.69 6.64 -8.14
C LEU A 158 1.51 7.70 -9.22
N LYS A 159 1.51 7.34 -10.50
CA LYS A 159 1.33 8.31 -11.58
C LYS A 159 -0.06 8.95 -11.50
N ASP A 160 -0.12 10.23 -11.85
CA ASP A 160 -1.38 10.96 -11.89
C ASP A 160 -2.30 10.44 -12.99
N GLY A 161 -3.60 10.39 -12.71
CA GLY A 161 -4.60 9.86 -13.64
C GLY A 161 -4.56 8.33 -13.82
N ILE A 162 -3.77 7.61 -13.02
CA ILE A 162 -3.69 6.15 -13.08
C ILE A 162 -4.43 5.54 -11.89
N ALA A 163 -5.49 4.76 -12.16
CA ALA A 163 -6.26 4.02 -11.16
C ALA A 163 -6.81 4.89 -10.00
N ASP A 164 -7.17 6.15 -10.28
CA ASP A 164 -7.64 7.09 -9.27
C ASP A 164 -8.97 6.63 -8.64
N LYS A 165 -8.98 6.56 -7.30
CA LYS A 165 -10.09 6.05 -6.46
C LYS A 165 -10.43 4.57 -6.70
N GLU A 166 -9.49 3.79 -7.22
CA GLU A 166 -9.67 2.39 -7.54
C GLU A 166 -9.27 1.46 -6.38
N THR A 167 -9.90 0.29 -6.35
CA THR A 167 -9.54 -0.84 -5.50
C THR A 167 -9.48 -2.09 -6.36
N PHE A 168 -8.36 -2.79 -6.37
CA PHE A 168 -8.21 -4.00 -7.18
C PHE A 168 -7.31 -5.04 -6.52
N GLU A 169 -7.49 -6.28 -6.92
CA GLU A 169 -6.72 -7.44 -6.49
C GLU A 169 -5.64 -7.78 -7.52
N ILE A 170 -4.48 -8.24 -7.03
CA ILE A 170 -3.37 -8.66 -7.89
C ILE A 170 -2.78 -9.99 -7.48
N LEU A 171 -2.44 -10.81 -8.47
CA LEU A 171 -1.71 -12.07 -8.36
C LEU A 171 -0.62 -12.13 -9.43
N LYS A 172 0.34 -13.06 -9.28
CA LYS A 172 1.24 -13.45 -10.37
C LYS A 172 0.40 -13.83 -11.59
N GLY A 173 0.78 -13.34 -12.76
CA GLY A 173 -0.03 -13.52 -13.97
C GLY A 173 0.77 -13.42 -15.25
N GLY A 174 0.09 -13.20 -16.36
CA GLY A 174 0.67 -13.18 -17.70
C GLY A 174 0.67 -11.81 -18.40
N ILE A 175 0.18 -10.75 -17.75
CA ILE A 175 0.09 -9.41 -18.36
C ILE A 175 1.13 -8.50 -17.71
N LEU A 176 1.92 -7.79 -18.52
CA LEU A 176 2.87 -6.79 -18.00
C LEU A 176 2.18 -5.82 -17.05
N ILE A 177 2.80 -5.52 -15.90
CA ILE A 177 2.26 -4.66 -14.85
C ILE A 177 1.74 -3.33 -15.43
N SER A 178 2.53 -2.68 -16.30
CA SER A 178 2.12 -1.42 -16.92
C SER A 178 0.85 -1.56 -17.75
N LYS A 179 0.77 -2.60 -18.58
CA LYS A 179 -0.41 -2.87 -19.42
C LYS A 179 -1.64 -3.24 -18.61
N ALA A 180 -1.47 -4.07 -17.57
CA ALA A 180 -2.57 -4.49 -16.70
C ALA A 180 -3.21 -3.29 -16.00
N ILE A 181 -2.40 -2.36 -15.50
CA ILE A 181 -2.86 -1.17 -14.80
C ILE A 181 -3.46 -0.16 -15.78
N ASP A 182 -2.79 0.14 -16.89
CA ASP A 182 -3.26 1.12 -17.87
C ASP A 182 -4.61 0.70 -18.48
N ASN A 183 -4.78 -0.59 -18.78
CA ASN A 183 -6.03 -1.13 -19.31
C ASN A 183 -7.18 -1.10 -18.28
N ASN A 184 -6.88 -1.18 -16.99
CA ASN A 184 -7.88 -1.13 -15.92
C ASN A 184 -8.30 0.32 -15.58
N SER A 185 -7.48 1.31 -15.97
CA SER A 185 -7.74 2.73 -15.71
C SER A 185 -8.65 3.40 -16.74
N VAL A 186 -9.22 2.64 -17.68
CA VAL A 186 -10.08 3.11 -18.81
C VAL A 186 -11.52 2.67 -18.59
N GLY A 187 -11.97 2.53 -17.34
CA GLY A 187 -13.35 2.18 -16.99
C GLY A 187 -14.09 3.33 -16.34
#